data_f5f828252f7fd64b155af938bf6308aa
#
_entry.id   f5f828252f7fd64b155af938bf6308aa
#
_cell.length_a   1.000
_cell.length_b   1.000
_cell.length_c   1.000
_cell.angle_alpha   90.00
_cell.angle_beta   90.00
_cell.angle_gamma   90.00
#
_symmetry.space_group_name_H-M   'P 1'
#
loop_
_entity.id
_entity.type
_entity.pdbx_description
1 polymer ?
#
loop_
_entity_poly.entity_id
_entity_poly.type
_entity_poly.pdbx_seq_one_letter_code
_entity_poly.pdbx_strand_id
1 'polypeptide(L)'
;MIDGLKILNWNVRGLNEAARRETVVQLVKDNQPLLVCFQETKLQNITSQLAREIVGNLDFQFAPANGTCGGILLAWNPDLVIASNLLIREFSLLMNNTMRMTNVSFLISVVYGPTEDADKGRFMEELKSMKPSDETAWTPGYV
;
A
#
# COMPACT_ATOMS: atom_id res chain seq x y z
N MET A 1 6.62 23.14 1.86
CA MET A 1 5.54 22.17 1.61
C MET A 1 5.45 21.96 0.09
N ILE A 2 5.31 20.74 -0.33
CA ILE A 2 5.15 20.44 -1.76
C ILE A 2 3.67 20.29 -2.02
N ASP A 3 3.09 21.31 -2.65
CA ASP A 3 1.67 21.28 -2.99
C ASP A 3 1.42 20.24 -4.07
N GLY A 4 0.30 19.58 -3.99
CA GLY A 4 -0.13 18.61 -4.98
C GLY A 4 0.39 17.19 -4.79
N LEU A 5 1.16 16.90 -3.74
CA LEU A 5 1.51 15.52 -3.43
C LEU A 5 0.29 14.78 -2.92
N LYS A 6 0.02 13.63 -3.51
CA LYS A 6 -1.16 12.85 -3.20
C LYS A 6 -0.80 11.43 -2.83
N ILE A 7 -1.50 10.91 -1.83
CA ILE A 7 -1.46 9.50 -1.47
C ILE A 7 -2.85 8.94 -1.75
N LEU A 8 -2.93 7.93 -2.61
CA LEU A 8 -4.18 7.23 -2.88
C LEU A 8 -4.23 5.98 -1.99
N ASN A 9 -5.23 5.91 -1.15
CA ASN A 9 -5.48 4.76 -0.30
C ASN A 9 -6.92 4.31 -0.54
N TRP A 10 -7.09 3.12 -1.11
CA TRP A 10 -8.41 2.67 -1.53
C TRP A 10 -8.54 1.17 -1.43
N ASN A 11 -9.68 0.74 -0.88
CA ASN A 11 -10.09 -0.66 -0.95
C ASN A 11 -10.73 -0.89 -2.32
N VAL A 12 -9.99 -1.56 -3.21
CA VAL A 12 -10.41 -1.70 -4.61
C VAL A 12 -11.39 -2.86 -4.82
N ARG A 13 -11.56 -3.72 -3.82
CA ARG A 13 -12.50 -4.85 -3.86
C ARG A 13 -12.30 -5.78 -5.06
N GLY A 14 -11.04 -6.03 -5.38
CA GLY A 14 -10.64 -6.92 -6.45
C GLY A 14 -10.16 -6.19 -7.69
N LEU A 15 -9.11 -6.71 -8.30
CA LEU A 15 -8.52 -6.20 -9.55
C LEU A 15 -8.54 -7.26 -10.66
N ASN A 16 -9.33 -8.32 -10.48
CA ASN A 16 -9.46 -9.37 -11.48
C ASN A 16 -10.31 -8.96 -12.67
N GLU A 17 -11.29 -8.10 -12.46
CA GLU A 17 -12.19 -7.65 -13.51
C GLU A 17 -11.59 -6.47 -14.28
N ALA A 18 -11.62 -6.56 -15.62
CA ALA A 18 -11.06 -5.53 -16.49
C ALA A 18 -11.70 -4.15 -16.27
N ALA A 19 -13.02 -4.11 -16.10
CA ALA A 19 -13.72 -2.83 -15.87
C ALA A 19 -13.24 -2.14 -14.60
N ARG A 20 -13.01 -2.92 -13.54
CA ARG A 20 -12.52 -2.37 -12.28
C ARG A 20 -11.08 -1.89 -12.41
N ARG A 21 -10.23 -2.65 -13.13
CA ARG A 21 -8.87 -2.20 -13.41
C ARG A 21 -8.86 -0.89 -14.17
N GLU A 22 -9.73 -0.72 -15.16
CA GLU A 22 -9.81 0.52 -15.92
C GLU A 22 -10.13 1.72 -15.02
N THR A 23 -11.07 1.57 -14.09
CA THR A 23 -11.41 2.61 -13.13
C THR A 23 -10.20 3.00 -12.29
N VAL A 24 -9.48 2.00 -11.78
CA VAL A 24 -8.29 2.22 -10.96
C VAL A 24 -7.18 2.88 -11.77
N VAL A 25 -6.93 2.41 -12.98
CA VAL A 25 -5.94 3.01 -13.90
C VAL A 25 -6.24 4.48 -14.13
N GLN A 26 -7.51 4.81 -14.38
CA GLN A 26 -7.90 6.20 -14.62
C GLN A 26 -7.71 7.06 -13.38
N LEU A 27 -8.02 6.52 -12.21
CA LEU A 27 -7.80 7.22 -10.94
C LEU A 27 -6.32 7.56 -10.72
N VAL A 28 -5.44 6.61 -10.99
CA VAL A 28 -3.99 6.83 -10.88
C VAL A 28 -3.52 7.87 -11.87
N LYS A 29 -3.97 7.80 -13.13
CA LYS A 29 -3.59 8.78 -14.15
C LYS A 29 -4.06 10.19 -13.81
N ASP A 30 -5.29 10.32 -13.34
CA ASP A 30 -5.88 11.64 -13.05
C ASP A 30 -5.21 12.30 -11.84
N ASN A 31 -4.74 11.53 -10.89
CA ASN A 31 -4.20 12.06 -9.64
C ASN A 31 -2.68 12.15 -9.59
N GLN A 32 -1.97 11.40 -10.42
CA GLN A 32 -0.50 11.33 -10.42
C GLN A 32 0.06 11.23 -9.00
N PRO A 33 -0.30 10.17 -8.26
CA PRO A 33 0.01 10.09 -6.84
C PRO A 33 1.49 9.86 -6.57
N LEU A 34 1.94 10.35 -5.43
CA LEU A 34 3.25 10.03 -4.88
C LEU A 34 3.32 8.58 -4.42
N LEU A 35 2.26 8.15 -3.77
CA LEU A 35 2.09 6.81 -3.22
C LEU A 35 0.69 6.32 -3.49
N VAL A 36 0.61 5.01 -3.74
CA VAL A 36 -0.66 4.31 -3.94
C VAL A 36 -0.68 3.13 -2.99
N CYS A 37 -1.79 2.96 -2.29
CA CYS A 37 -2.04 1.78 -1.50
C CYS A 37 -3.42 1.25 -1.85
N PHE A 38 -3.47 0.10 -2.51
CA PHE A 38 -4.73 -0.57 -2.83
C PHE A 38 -4.87 -1.82 -1.98
N GLN A 39 -5.93 -1.88 -1.20
CA GLN A 39 -6.28 -3.04 -0.39
C GLN A 39 -7.31 -3.91 -1.10
N GLU A 40 -7.38 -5.15 -0.70
CA GLU A 40 -8.28 -6.17 -1.28
C GLU A 40 -8.12 -6.30 -2.80
N THR A 41 -6.87 -6.42 -3.25
CA THR A 41 -6.61 -6.64 -4.68
C THR A 41 -7.17 -7.96 -5.17
N LYS A 42 -7.27 -8.96 -4.28
CA LYS A 42 -7.67 -10.35 -4.56
C LYS A 42 -6.78 -11.04 -5.58
N LEU A 43 -5.54 -10.57 -5.69
CA LEU A 43 -4.55 -11.12 -6.60
C LEU A 43 -3.49 -11.89 -5.82
N GLN A 44 -3.22 -13.12 -6.21
CA GLN A 44 -2.17 -13.93 -5.62
C GLN A 44 -0.79 -13.54 -6.16
N ASN A 45 -0.75 -13.01 -7.36
CA ASN A 45 0.50 -12.56 -7.99
C ASN A 45 0.22 -11.30 -8.79
N ILE A 46 1.18 -10.38 -8.76
CA ILE A 46 1.13 -9.17 -9.59
C ILE A 46 2.43 -9.13 -10.37
N THR A 47 2.32 -9.43 -11.66
CA THR A 47 3.48 -9.36 -12.56
C THR A 47 3.87 -7.92 -12.82
N SER A 48 5.11 -7.70 -13.26
CA SER A 48 5.55 -6.36 -13.66
C SER A 48 4.68 -5.77 -14.76
N GLN A 49 4.20 -6.61 -15.68
CA GLN A 49 3.31 -6.17 -16.75
C GLN A 49 1.96 -5.70 -16.21
N LEU A 50 1.36 -6.44 -15.29
CA LEU A 50 0.10 -6.05 -14.67
C LEU A 50 0.25 -4.80 -13.81
N ALA A 51 1.33 -4.69 -13.07
CA ALA A 51 1.62 -3.49 -12.27
C ALA A 51 1.76 -2.27 -13.19
N ARG A 52 2.47 -2.41 -14.31
CA ARG A 52 2.63 -1.31 -15.28
C ARG A 52 1.29 -0.88 -15.87
N GLU A 53 0.40 -1.84 -16.12
CA GLU A 53 -0.95 -1.53 -16.58
C GLU A 53 -1.72 -0.70 -15.55
N ILE A 54 -1.62 -1.04 -14.27
CA ILE A 54 -2.41 -0.41 -13.21
C ILE A 54 -1.80 0.90 -12.74
N VAL A 55 -0.50 0.90 -12.42
CA VAL A 55 0.16 2.04 -11.77
C VAL A 55 1.22 2.73 -12.66
N GLY A 56 1.36 2.30 -13.90
CA GLY A 56 2.27 2.93 -14.86
C GLY A 56 3.73 2.78 -14.45
N ASN A 57 4.44 3.91 -14.38
CA ASN A 57 5.88 3.92 -14.10
C ASN A 57 6.22 3.92 -12.61
N LEU A 58 5.25 3.77 -11.73
CA LEU A 58 5.52 3.66 -10.30
C LEU A 58 6.22 2.34 -10.01
N ASP A 59 7.15 2.37 -9.07
CA ASP A 59 7.68 1.15 -8.49
C ASP A 59 6.64 0.54 -7.57
N PHE A 60 6.71 -0.77 -7.35
CA PHE A 60 5.67 -1.42 -6.56
C PHE A 60 6.20 -2.59 -5.74
N GLN A 61 5.47 -2.91 -4.69
CA GLN A 61 5.54 -4.15 -3.94
C GLN A 61 4.12 -4.63 -3.67
N PHE A 62 3.95 -5.92 -3.46
CA PHE A 62 2.63 -6.44 -3.17
C PHE A 62 2.68 -7.54 -2.12
N ALA A 63 1.61 -7.62 -1.34
CA ALA A 63 1.33 -8.76 -0.48
C ALA A 63 0.26 -9.59 -1.18
N PRO A 64 0.50 -10.89 -1.41
CA PRO A 64 -0.44 -11.71 -2.17
C PRO A 64 -1.74 -11.93 -1.40
N ALA A 65 -2.83 -12.08 -2.16
CA ALA A 65 -4.10 -12.51 -1.60
C ALA A 65 -4.00 -13.96 -1.14
N ASN A 66 -4.80 -14.31 -0.13
CA ASN A 66 -5.00 -15.68 0.29
C ASN A 66 -6.29 -16.19 -0.36
N GLY A 67 -6.15 -16.93 -1.45
CA GLY A 67 -7.28 -17.31 -2.28
C GLY A 67 -7.92 -16.07 -2.92
N THR A 68 -9.20 -15.84 -2.60
CA THR A 68 -9.93 -14.65 -3.07
C THR A 68 -10.05 -13.57 -2.00
N CYS A 69 -9.30 -13.69 -0.91
CA CYS A 69 -9.34 -12.77 0.22
C CYS A 69 -8.06 -11.96 0.30
N GLY A 70 -8.20 -10.66 0.53
CA GLY A 70 -7.07 -9.78 0.83
C GLY A 70 -6.26 -9.39 -0.38
N GLY A 71 -4.96 -9.21 -0.16
CA GLY A 71 -4.02 -8.71 -1.14
C GLY A 71 -3.84 -7.20 -1.05
N ILE A 72 -2.59 -6.76 -1.13
CA ILE A 72 -2.23 -5.34 -1.07
C ILE A 72 -1.28 -5.04 -2.21
N LEU A 73 -1.51 -3.92 -2.89
CA LEU A 73 -0.56 -3.36 -3.85
C LEU A 73 -0.13 -1.99 -3.32
N LEU A 74 1.16 -1.85 -3.11
CA LEU A 74 1.77 -0.60 -2.67
C LEU A 74 2.69 -0.12 -3.79
N ALA A 75 2.51 1.11 -4.24
CA ALA A 75 3.31 1.67 -5.31
C ALA A 75 3.72 3.10 -4.97
N TRP A 76 4.85 3.55 -5.53
CA TRP A 76 5.39 4.86 -5.24
C TRP A 76 6.13 5.42 -6.45
N ASN A 77 6.23 6.74 -6.49
CA ASN A 77 7.00 7.42 -7.53
C ASN A 77 8.49 7.39 -7.15
N PRO A 78 9.31 6.60 -7.86
CA PRO A 78 10.73 6.44 -7.50
C PRO A 78 11.56 7.70 -7.73
N ASP A 79 11.06 8.65 -8.50
CA ASP A 79 11.75 9.93 -8.70
C ASP A 79 11.64 10.84 -7.49
N LEU A 80 10.63 10.62 -6.65
CA LEU A 80 10.34 11.47 -5.49
C LEU A 80 10.59 10.77 -4.16
N VAL A 81 10.53 9.44 -4.12
CA VAL A 81 10.58 8.66 -2.89
C VAL A 81 11.56 7.51 -3.01
N ILE A 82 12.39 7.33 -1.98
CA ILE A 82 13.18 6.12 -1.78
C ILE A 82 12.42 5.24 -0.80
N ALA A 83 11.98 4.08 -1.26
CA ALA A 83 11.30 3.10 -0.41
C ALA A 83 12.28 2.04 0.05
N SER A 84 12.15 1.61 1.30
CA SER A 84 13.05 0.62 1.89
C SER A 84 12.37 -0.15 3.02
N ASN A 85 12.99 -1.28 3.40
CA ASN A 85 12.60 -2.06 4.57
C ASN A 85 11.14 -2.48 4.56
N LEU A 86 10.69 -3.08 3.44
CA LEU A 86 9.36 -3.65 3.36
C LEU A 86 9.24 -4.83 4.33
N LEU A 87 8.22 -4.80 5.16
CA LEU A 87 7.89 -5.87 6.08
C LEU A 87 6.43 -6.26 5.90
N ILE A 88 6.19 -7.51 5.51
CA ILE A 88 4.85 -8.06 5.37
C ILE A 88 4.56 -8.90 6.62
N ARG A 89 3.49 -8.58 7.31
CA ARG A 89 3.05 -9.30 8.50
C ARG A 89 1.67 -9.91 8.28
N GLU A 90 1.13 -10.56 9.31
CA GLU A 90 -0.16 -11.26 9.19
C GLU A 90 -1.31 -10.31 8.82
N PHE A 91 -1.34 -9.12 9.43
CA PHE A 91 -2.44 -8.17 9.25
C PHE A 91 -1.99 -6.82 8.72
N SER A 92 -0.73 -6.70 8.31
CA SER A 92 -0.21 -5.40 7.90
C SER A 92 0.99 -5.52 6.97
N LEU A 93 1.26 -4.43 6.29
CA LEU A 93 2.46 -4.23 5.50
C LEU A 93 3.06 -2.88 5.91
N LEU A 94 4.36 -2.87 6.19
CA LEU A 94 5.06 -1.66 6.60
C LEU A 94 6.18 -1.36 5.62
N MET A 95 6.39 -0.08 5.34
CA MET A 95 7.47 0.35 4.46
C MET A 95 8.00 1.72 4.88
N ASN A 96 9.31 1.84 5.00
CA ASN A 96 9.97 3.11 5.22
C ASN A 96 10.12 3.85 3.91
N ASN A 97 9.89 5.15 3.95
CA ASN A 97 10.00 6.03 2.80
C ASN A 97 10.82 7.26 3.15
N THR A 98 11.63 7.71 2.21
CA THR A 98 12.39 8.95 2.36
C THR A 98 12.11 9.84 1.16
N MET A 99 11.67 11.07 1.41
CA MET A 99 11.47 12.06 0.35
C MET A 99 12.84 12.52 -0.16
N ARG A 100 13.06 12.42 -1.48
CA ARG A 100 14.36 12.77 -2.05
C ARG A 100 14.71 14.26 -1.90
N MET A 101 13.71 15.12 -2.04
CA MET A 101 13.95 16.57 -2.00
C MET A 101 14.28 17.08 -0.60
N THR A 102 13.62 16.56 0.41
CA THR A 102 13.71 17.08 1.78
C THR A 102 14.47 16.17 2.72
N ASN A 103 14.75 14.95 2.28
CA ASN A 103 15.37 13.90 3.09
C ASN A 103 14.55 13.54 4.34
N VAL A 104 13.26 13.87 4.34
CA VAL A 104 12.34 13.51 5.42
C VAL A 104 11.91 12.06 5.26
N SER A 105 11.99 11.29 6.34
CA SER A 105 11.58 9.89 6.35
C SER A 105 10.26 9.73 7.07
N PHE A 106 9.46 8.77 6.59
CA PHE A 106 8.20 8.42 7.21
C PHE A 106 7.91 6.93 6.99
N LEU A 107 7.14 6.37 7.91
CA LEU A 107 6.73 4.96 7.85
C LEU A 107 5.28 4.89 7.38
N ILE A 108 5.05 4.08 6.35
CA ILE A 108 3.69 3.74 5.92
C ILE A 108 3.36 2.36 6.47
N SER A 109 2.21 2.28 7.13
CA SER A 109 1.64 1.02 7.60
C SER A 109 0.29 0.83 6.95
N VAL A 110 0.15 -0.27 6.21
CA VAL A 110 -1.13 -0.66 5.63
C VAL A 110 -1.69 -1.78 6.50
N VAL A 111 -2.89 -1.57 7.02
CA VAL A 111 -3.51 -2.49 7.95
C VAL A 111 -4.77 -3.06 7.32
N TYR A 112 -4.91 -4.38 7.38
CA TYR A 112 -6.15 -5.05 7.00
C TYR A 112 -6.62 -5.87 8.19
N GLY A 113 -7.85 -5.59 8.63
CA GLY A 113 -8.41 -6.25 9.80
C GLY A 113 -8.67 -7.73 9.58
N PRO A 114 -8.79 -8.50 10.65
CA PRO A 114 -9.13 -9.90 10.56
C PRO A 114 -10.58 -10.09 10.14
N THR A 115 -10.84 -11.18 9.41
CA THR A 115 -12.20 -11.58 9.05
C THR A 115 -12.83 -12.46 10.12
N GLU A 116 -12.02 -13.04 11.00
CA GLU A 116 -12.45 -13.96 12.04
C GLU A 116 -12.30 -13.31 13.42
N ASP A 117 -13.30 -13.44 14.27
CA ASP A 117 -13.25 -12.90 15.64
C ASP A 117 -12.09 -13.50 16.45
N ALA A 118 -11.74 -14.76 16.19
CA ALA A 118 -10.64 -15.43 16.88
C ALA A 118 -9.29 -14.75 16.63
N ASP A 119 -9.15 -14.00 15.54
CA ASP A 119 -7.89 -13.35 15.17
C ASP A 119 -7.74 -11.95 15.74
N LYS A 120 -8.77 -11.40 16.36
CA LYS A 120 -8.76 -10.02 16.87
C LYS A 120 -7.65 -9.75 17.88
N GLY A 121 -7.37 -10.71 18.76
CA GLY A 121 -6.31 -10.58 19.75
C GLY A 121 -4.93 -10.44 19.09
N ARG A 122 -4.63 -11.30 18.13
CA ARG A 122 -3.37 -11.26 17.40
C ARG A 122 -3.24 -9.98 16.57
N PHE A 123 -4.35 -9.55 15.98
CA PHE A 123 -4.41 -8.30 15.23
C PHE A 123 -4.08 -7.11 16.12
N MET A 124 -4.68 -7.02 17.30
CA MET A 124 -4.41 -5.93 18.24
C MET A 124 -2.97 -5.93 18.73
N GLU A 125 -2.40 -7.10 18.97
CA GLU A 125 -0.98 -7.21 19.33
C GLU A 125 -0.08 -6.72 18.22
N GLU A 126 -0.37 -7.07 16.97
CA GLU A 126 0.39 -6.60 15.83
C GLU A 126 0.30 -5.09 15.68
N LEU A 127 -0.91 -4.51 15.83
CA LEU A 127 -1.09 -3.05 15.77
C LEU A 127 -0.25 -2.34 16.81
N LYS A 128 -0.22 -2.84 18.05
CA LYS A 128 0.57 -2.23 19.12
C LYS A 128 2.06 -2.24 18.81
N SER A 129 2.53 -3.29 18.12
CA SER A 129 3.94 -3.43 17.79
C SER A 129 4.39 -2.55 16.62
N MET A 130 3.45 -1.99 15.87
CA MET A 130 3.75 -1.22 14.65
C MET A 130 4.19 0.20 14.92
N LYS A 131 3.78 0.78 16.04
CA LYS A 131 4.11 2.17 16.34
C LYS A 131 5.63 2.32 16.50
N PRO A 132 6.27 3.25 15.75
CA PRO A 132 7.71 3.47 15.90
C PRO A 132 8.06 3.92 17.30
N SER A 133 9.20 3.44 17.81
CA SER A 133 9.70 3.85 19.11
C SER A 133 10.52 5.14 19.03
N ASP A 134 10.78 5.65 17.83
CA ASP A 134 11.57 6.85 17.59
C ASP A 134 10.67 7.97 17.05
N GLU A 135 11.30 9.06 16.58
CA GLU A 135 10.59 10.23 16.05
C GLU A 135 10.16 10.07 14.58
N THR A 136 10.26 8.87 14.02
CA THR A 136 9.86 8.63 12.65
C THR A 136 8.36 8.89 12.49
N ALA A 137 7.98 9.67 11.49
CA ALA A 137 6.58 9.91 11.18
C ALA A 137 5.91 8.60 10.79
N TRP A 138 4.69 8.39 11.28
CA TRP A 138 3.95 7.16 11.06
C TRP A 138 2.54 7.48 10.56
N THR A 139 2.19 6.91 9.41
CA THR A 139 0.86 7.09 8.82
C THR A 139 0.24 5.71 8.59
N PRO A 140 -0.67 5.26 9.44
CA PRO A 140 -1.36 3.98 9.22
C PRO A 140 -2.45 4.12 8.17
N GLY A 141 -2.56 3.10 7.30
CA GLY A 141 -3.69 2.96 6.40
C GLY A 141 -4.59 1.81 6.85
N TYR A 142 -5.89 1.99 6.75
CA TYR A 142 -6.88 0.98 7.18
C TYR A 142 -7.73 0.51 6.01
N VAL A 143 -8.11 -0.74 6.08
CA VAL A 143 -9.08 -1.34 5.17
C VAL A 143 -10.48 -1.15 5.72
#